data_e625d4fa3c7b5b3bef7b474a6e0be70c
#
_entry.id   e625d4fa3c7b5b3bef7b474a6e0be70c
#
_cell.length_a   1.000
_cell.length_b   1.000
_cell.length_c   1.000
_cell.angle_alpha   90.00
_cell.angle_beta   90.00
_cell.angle_gamma   90.00
#
_symmetry.space_group_name_H-M   'P 1'
#
loop_
_entity.id
_entity.type
_entity.pdbx_description
1 polymer ?
#
loop_
_entity_poly.entity_id
_entity_poly.type
_entity_poly.pdbx_seq_one_letter_code
_entity_poly.pdbx_strand_id
1 'polypeptide(L)'
;MALTFDEGPSGATKQILQVLKEKGVTATFFLSGDAVEASSATAKAIVDAGCEIGSNSYSDDSLKGQDREAVREQITKGTDAIKSATGVKTMLLRAPYAAFDEQNWIDAMDLVSAVVSWNIDSGDWLLNGADEQVSTVLD
;
A
#
# COMPACT_ATOMS: atom_id res chain seq x y z
N MET A 1 -7.46 9.95 13.22
CA MET A 1 -6.73 9.96 11.94
C MET A 1 -6.13 8.58 11.74
N ALA A 2 -6.17 8.02 10.53
CA ALA A 2 -5.48 6.79 10.16
C ALA A 2 -4.30 7.16 9.23
N LEU A 3 -3.09 6.75 9.60
CA LEU A 3 -1.90 6.93 8.76
C LEU A 3 -1.78 5.77 7.80
N THR A 4 -1.52 6.06 6.54
CA THR A 4 -1.26 5.06 5.51
C THR A 4 -0.01 5.40 4.71
N PHE A 5 0.71 4.38 4.26
CA PHE A 5 1.91 4.49 3.43
C PHE A 5 1.78 3.57 2.24
N ASP A 6 2.12 4.05 1.06
CA ASP A 6 1.93 3.35 -0.20
C ASP A 6 3.27 2.90 -0.83
N GLU A 7 3.20 2.00 -1.81
CA GLU A 7 4.27 1.52 -2.69
C GLU A 7 5.40 0.71 -2.02
N GLY A 8 5.64 0.84 -0.75
CA GLY A 8 6.72 0.13 -0.07
C GLY A 8 6.64 -1.41 -0.13
N PRO A 9 7.58 -2.09 0.53
CA PRO A 9 8.61 -1.54 1.43
C PRO A 9 9.78 -0.87 0.69
N SER A 10 10.30 0.18 1.27
CA SER A 10 11.41 0.98 0.73
C SER A 10 12.54 1.17 1.73
N GLY A 11 13.58 1.90 1.33
CA GLY A 11 14.67 2.29 2.24
C GLY A 11 14.20 3.12 3.45
N ALA A 12 13.11 3.86 3.33
CA ALA A 12 12.54 4.67 4.41
C ALA A 12 11.72 3.86 5.41
N THR A 13 11.21 2.68 5.02
CA THR A 13 10.26 1.90 5.84
C THR A 13 10.77 1.63 7.26
N LYS A 14 12.05 1.28 7.42
CA LYS A 14 12.62 1.00 8.75
C LYS A 14 12.62 2.24 9.65
N GLN A 15 12.91 3.42 9.10
CA GLN A 15 12.88 4.68 9.85
C GLN A 15 11.46 5.04 10.25
N ILE A 16 10.49 4.86 9.34
CA ILE A 16 9.06 5.06 9.63
C ILE A 16 8.62 4.15 10.78
N LEU A 17 8.93 2.85 10.72
CA LEU A 17 8.60 1.90 11.77
C LEU A 17 9.21 2.28 13.13
N GLN A 18 10.43 2.81 13.13
CA GLN A 18 11.06 3.31 14.35
C GLN A 18 10.28 4.48 14.94
N VAL A 19 9.92 5.47 14.13
CA VAL A 19 9.14 6.64 14.58
C VAL A 19 7.76 6.22 15.07
N LEU A 20 7.05 5.33 14.36
CA LEU A 20 5.76 4.80 14.80
C LEU A 20 5.87 4.13 16.17
N LYS A 21 6.90 3.32 16.37
CA LYS A 21 7.19 2.66 17.67
C LYS A 21 7.47 3.68 18.79
N GLU A 22 8.32 4.67 18.53
CA GLU A 22 8.64 5.73 19.50
C GLU A 22 7.42 6.56 19.91
N LYS A 23 6.48 6.74 18.98
CA LYS A 23 5.21 7.46 19.22
C LYS A 23 4.09 6.57 19.75
N GLY A 24 4.27 5.26 19.80
CA GLY A 24 3.26 4.31 20.26
C GLY A 24 2.04 4.25 19.35
N VAL A 25 2.22 4.45 18.03
CA VAL A 25 1.15 4.43 17.04
C VAL A 25 1.41 3.35 15.98
N THR A 26 0.35 2.90 15.33
CA THR A 26 0.40 1.97 14.21
C THR A 26 -0.11 2.65 12.93
N ALA A 27 0.18 2.04 11.79
CA ALA A 27 -0.25 2.51 10.47
C ALA A 27 -0.67 1.34 9.60
N THR A 28 -1.25 1.63 8.44
CA THR A 28 -1.51 0.65 7.38
C THR A 28 -0.55 0.92 6.22
N PHE A 29 0.12 -0.13 5.76
CA PHE A 29 1.03 -0.07 4.62
C PHE A 29 0.40 -0.78 3.43
N PHE A 30 0.19 -0.08 2.34
CA PHE A 30 -0.25 -0.66 1.06
C PHE A 30 1.00 -0.95 0.22
N LEU A 31 1.38 -2.23 0.17
CA LEU A 31 2.64 -2.67 -0.39
C LEU A 31 2.49 -3.14 -1.84
N SER A 32 3.43 -2.78 -2.70
CA SER A 32 3.54 -3.36 -4.03
C SER A 32 4.28 -4.69 -4.02
N GLY A 33 3.82 -5.64 -4.82
CA GLY A 33 4.32 -7.00 -4.79
C GLY A 33 5.80 -7.12 -5.16
N ASP A 34 6.24 -6.37 -6.17
CA ASP A 34 7.63 -6.33 -6.62
C ASP A 34 8.58 -5.78 -5.54
N ALA A 35 8.18 -4.72 -4.82
CA ALA A 35 8.94 -4.19 -3.70
C ALA A 35 9.00 -5.18 -2.51
N VAL A 36 7.91 -5.91 -2.27
CA VAL A 36 7.87 -6.98 -1.26
C VAL A 36 8.83 -8.10 -1.61
N GLU A 37 8.87 -8.55 -2.87
CA GLU A 37 9.81 -9.57 -3.33
C GLU A 37 11.26 -9.10 -3.19
N ALA A 38 11.53 -7.84 -3.52
CA ALA A 38 12.86 -7.24 -3.38
C ALA A 38 13.29 -7.05 -1.90
N SER A 39 12.36 -6.92 -0.98
CA SER A 39 12.62 -6.58 0.44
C SER A 39 11.71 -7.31 1.42
N SER A 40 11.56 -8.63 1.27
CA SER A 40 10.64 -9.46 2.06
C SER A 40 10.87 -9.36 3.57
N ALA A 41 12.12 -9.24 4.01
CA ALA A 41 12.44 -9.06 5.43
C ALA A 41 11.90 -7.71 5.98
N THR A 42 11.86 -6.66 5.16
CA THR A 42 11.30 -5.37 5.57
C THR A 42 9.76 -5.43 5.58
N ALA A 43 9.14 -6.12 4.62
CA ALA A 43 7.70 -6.38 4.64
C ALA A 43 7.29 -7.15 5.92
N LYS A 44 8.06 -8.17 6.29
CA LYS A 44 7.83 -8.90 7.55
C LYS A 44 7.97 -7.99 8.78
N ALA A 45 8.94 -7.08 8.80
CA ALA A 45 9.14 -6.16 9.92
C ALA A 45 7.93 -5.22 10.14
N ILE A 46 7.17 -4.87 9.09
CA ILE A 46 5.92 -4.10 9.20
C ILE A 46 4.89 -4.87 10.04
N VAL A 47 4.70 -6.16 9.74
CA VAL A 47 3.79 -7.03 10.50
C VAL A 47 4.25 -7.21 11.94
N ASP A 48 5.56 -7.47 12.13
CA ASP A 48 6.14 -7.68 13.46
C ASP A 48 6.02 -6.40 14.34
N ALA A 49 5.92 -5.23 13.72
CA ALA A 49 5.65 -3.95 14.40
C ALA A 49 4.16 -3.73 14.74
N GLY A 50 3.27 -4.66 14.39
CA GLY A 50 1.84 -4.54 14.64
C GLY A 50 1.10 -3.62 13.68
N CYS A 51 1.70 -3.27 12.55
CA CYS A 51 1.07 -2.49 11.49
C CYS A 51 0.23 -3.39 10.57
N GLU A 52 -0.80 -2.80 9.97
CA GLU A 52 -1.65 -3.49 8.99
C GLU A 52 -1.01 -3.46 7.60
N ILE A 53 -1.29 -4.47 6.79
CA ILE A 53 -0.86 -4.53 5.40
C ILE A 53 -2.07 -4.65 4.47
N GLY A 54 -2.13 -3.76 3.47
CA GLY A 54 -2.92 -3.87 2.26
C GLY A 54 -2.03 -4.10 1.05
N SER A 55 -2.64 -4.32 -0.11
CA SER A 55 -1.95 -4.43 -1.41
C SER A 55 -2.05 -3.12 -2.18
N ASN A 56 -0.95 -2.72 -2.80
CA ASN A 56 -0.90 -1.66 -3.81
C ASN A 56 -0.68 -2.27 -5.22
N SER A 57 -1.30 -3.43 -5.50
CA SER A 57 -1.09 -4.30 -6.66
C SER A 57 0.30 -4.94 -6.71
N TYR A 58 0.73 -5.46 -7.87
CA TYR A 58 2.06 -6.05 -8.01
C TYR A 58 3.11 -5.01 -8.40
N SER A 59 2.85 -4.22 -9.43
CA SER A 59 3.70 -3.12 -9.90
C SER A 59 2.97 -1.78 -9.77
N ASP A 60 3.70 -0.69 -9.94
CA ASP A 60 3.14 0.67 -9.92
C ASP A 60 2.48 1.03 -11.27
N ASP A 61 1.71 0.10 -11.82
CA ASP A 61 0.95 0.31 -13.05
C ASP A 61 -0.51 0.64 -12.75
N SER A 62 -1.07 1.62 -13.47
CA SER A 62 -2.50 1.92 -13.38
C SER A 62 -3.34 0.71 -13.78
N LEU A 63 -4.30 0.34 -12.94
CA LEU A 63 -5.25 -0.75 -13.25
C LEU A 63 -6.35 -0.29 -14.20
N LYS A 64 -6.63 1.00 -14.24
CA LYS A 64 -7.67 1.57 -15.09
C LYS A 64 -7.35 1.39 -16.58
N GLY A 65 -8.31 0.85 -17.31
CA GLY A 65 -8.19 0.62 -18.75
C GLY A 65 -7.42 -0.65 -19.13
N GLN A 66 -6.94 -1.42 -18.16
CA GLN A 66 -6.42 -2.76 -18.40
C GLN A 66 -7.57 -3.75 -18.61
N ASP A 67 -7.31 -4.83 -19.31
CA ASP A 67 -8.28 -5.92 -19.45
C ASP A 67 -8.41 -6.72 -18.13
N ARG A 68 -9.49 -7.50 -18.04
CA ARG A 68 -9.83 -8.28 -16.85
C ARG A 68 -8.68 -9.19 -16.38
N GLU A 69 -8.00 -9.85 -17.31
CA GLU A 69 -6.93 -10.81 -16.97
C GLU A 69 -5.74 -10.08 -16.35
N ALA A 70 -5.33 -8.96 -16.96
CA ALA A 70 -4.25 -8.13 -16.45
C ALA A 70 -4.56 -7.54 -15.08
N VAL A 71 -5.77 -7.01 -14.86
CA VAL A 71 -6.21 -6.48 -13.55
C VAL A 71 -6.12 -7.58 -12.48
N ARG A 72 -6.67 -8.76 -12.77
CA ARG A 72 -6.66 -9.88 -11.82
C ARG A 72 -5.26 -10.39 -11.54
N GLU A 73 -4.40 -10.46 -12.56
CA GLU A 73 -3.01 -10.85 -12.41
C GLU A 73 -2.25 -9.89 -11.49
N GLN A 74 -2.37 -8.59 -11.70
CA GLN A 74 -1.75 -7.56 -10.86
C GLN A 74 -2.17 -7.69 -9.39
N ILE A 75 -3.46 -7.86 -9.13
CA ILE A 75 -3.97 -7.99 -7.75
C ILE A 75 -3.51 -9.31 -7.13
N THR A 76 -3.63 -10.42 -7.85
CA THR A 76 -3.27 -11.75 -7.31
C THR A 76 -1.77 -11.85 -7.04
N LYS A 77 -0.92 -11.44 -7.98
CA LYS A 77 0.54 -11.43 -7.77
C LYS A 77 0.95 -10.57 -6.59
N GLY A 78 0.35 -9.38 -6.45
CA GLY A 78 0.64 -8.49 -5.31
C GLY A 78 0.29 -9.12 -3.97
N THR A 79 -0.92 -9.68 -3.85
CA THR A 79 -1.35 -10.34 -2.61
C THR A 79 -0.60 -11.63 -2.32
N ASP A 80 -0.22 -12.38 -3.33
CA ASP A 80 0.58 -13.60 -3.17
C ASP A 80 2.02 -13.29 -2.73
N ALA A 81 2.65 -12.25 -3.26
CA ALA A 81 3.96 -11.77 -2.81
C ALA A 81 3.91 -11.36 -1.33
N ILE A 82 2.91 -10.58 -0.93
CA ILE A 82 2.69 -10.18 0.47
C ILE A 82 2.53 -11.42 1.36
N LYS A 83 1.67 -12.35 0.97
CA LYS A 83 1.43 -13.58 1.73
C LYS A 83 2.67 -14.44 1.87
N SER A 84 3.44 -14.58 0.79
CA SER A 84 4.68 -15.37 0.79
C SER A 84 5.74 -14.79 1.73
N ALA A 85 5.89 -13.46 1.75
CA ALA A 85 6.89 -12.77 2.57
C ALA A 85 6.49 -12.65 4.04
N THR A 86 5.20 -12.46 4.33
CA THR A 86 4.73 -12.05 5.65
C THR A 86 3.81 -13.07 6.35
N GLY A 87 3.21 -13.99 5.59
CA GLY A 87 2.16 -14.88 6.06
C GLY A 87 0.77 -14.22 6.10
N VAL A 88 0.66 -12.92 5.86
CA VAL A 88 -0.61 -12.18 5.90
C VAL A 88 -1.36 -12.34 4.59
N LYS A 89 -2.62 -12.80 4.66
CA LYS A 89 -3.55 -12.77 3.54
C LYS A 89 -4.36 -11.48 3.62
N THR A 90 -4.03 -10.49 2.78
CA THR A 90 -4.83 -9.27 2.68
C THR A 90 -5.81 -9.34 1.50
N MET A 91 -6.97 -8.73 1.68
CA MET A 91 -7.96 -8.46 0.64
C MET A 91 -8.26 -6.94 0.55
N LEU A 92 -7.45 -6.11 1.22
CA LEU A 92 -7.50 -4.66 1.09
C LEU A 92 -6.63 -4.24 -0.09
N LEU A 93 -7.19 -3.48 -1.00
CA LEU A 93 -6.48 -2.93 -2.16
C LEU A 93 -6.49 -1.40 -2.10
N ARG A 94 -5.35 -0.80 -2.36
CA ARG A 94 -5.26 0.59 -2.83
C ARG A 94 -4.70 0.55 -4.24
N ALA A 95 -5.51 0.96 -5.21
CA ALA A 95 -5.07 0.97 -6.59
C ALA A 95 -4.02 2.07 -6.81
N PRO A 96 -2.95 1.80 -7.55
CA PRO A 96 -1.99 2.83 -7.94
C PRO A 96 -2.69 4.04 -8.57
N TYR A 97 -2.25 5.25 -8.21
CA TYR A 97 -2.82 6.53 -8.69
C TYR A 97 -4.31 6.74 -8.36
N ALA A 98 -4.88 6.00 -7.40
CA ALA A 98 -6.33 5.93 -7.16
C ALA A 98 -7.14 5.54 -8.43
N ALA A 99 -6.48 4.95 -9.42
CA ALA A 99 -7.06 4.65 -10.72
C ALA A 99 -7.76 3.28 -10.72
N PHE A 100 -9.00 3.26 -10.21
CA PHE A 100 -9.84 2.07 -10.12
C PHE A 100 -11.28 2.46 -10.48
N ASP A 101 -11.80 1.94 -11.56
CA ASP A 101 -13.13 2.27 -12.05
C ASP A 101 -14.14 1.15 -11.80
N GLU A 102 -15.39 1.35 -12.23
CA GLU A 102 -16.47 0.38 -12.06
C GLU A 102 -16.15 -0.95 -12.75
N GLN A 103 -15.50 -0.92 -13.91
CA GLN A 103 -15.12 -2.14 -14.63
C GLN A 103 -14.06 -2.91 -13.84
N ASN A 104 -13.05 -2.23 -13.30
CA ASN A 104 -12.04 -2.88 -12.45
C ASN A 104 -12.67 -3.54 -11.21
N TRP A 105 -13.70 -2.88 -10.62
CA TRP A 105 -14.44 -3.46 -9.51
C TRP A 105 -15.15 -4.76 -9.90
N ILE A 106 -15.87 -4.75 -11.02
CA ILE A 106 -16.56 -5.94 -11.56
C ILE A 106 -15.56 -7.07 -11.82
N ASP A 107 -14.40 -6.74 -12.36
CA ASP A 107 -13.37 -7.71 -12.73
C ASP A 107 -12.67 -8.36 -11.54
N ALA A 108 -12.63 -7.70 -10.38
CA ALA A 108 -11.83 -8.10 -9.23
C ALA A 108 -12.61 -8.23 -7.90
N MET A 109 -13.93 -8.07 -7.89
CA MET A 109 -14.73 -8.05 -6.66
C MET A 109 -14.64 -9.34 -5.80
N ASP A 110 -14.23 -10.45 -6.38
CA ASP A 110 -13.99 -11.71 -5.67
C ASP A 110 -12.56 -11.80 -5.06
N LEU A 111 -11.66 -10.92 -5.46
CA LEU A 111 -10.27 -10.87 -5.00
C LEU A 111 -10.07 -9.86 -3.87
N VAL A 112 -10.93 -8.84 -3.77
CA VAL A 112 -10.79 -7.74 -2.82
C VAL A 112 -12.05 -7.57 -1.97
N SER A 113 -11.88 -7.26 -0.70
CA SER A 113 -12.99 -6.95 0.20
C SER A 113 -13.28 -5.45 0.26
N ALA A 114 -12.27 -4.63 0.01
CA ALA A 114 -12.40 -3.18 -0.06
C ALA A 114 -11.29 -2.57 -0.93
N VAL A 115 -11.65 -1.51 -1.64
CA VAL A 115 -10.70 -0.59 -2.28
C VAL A 115 -10.63 0.66 -1.41
N VAL A 116 -9.42 0.94 -0.91
CA VAL A 116 -9.18 1.99 0.09
C VAL A 116 -8.54 3.20 -0.58
N SER A 117 -9.17 4.34 -0.48
CA SER A 117 -8.63 5.62 -0.92
C SER A 117 -8.17 6.45 0.29
N TRP A 118 -7.89 7.74 0.08
CA TRP A 118 -7.54 8.70 1.12
C TRP A 118 -8.39 9.97 0.97
N ASN A 119 -8.50 10.70 2.04
CA ASN A 119 -9.18 12.01 2.07
C ASN A 119 -8.22 13.16 2.37
N ILE A 120 -7.00 12.85 2.80
CA ILE A 120 -5.91 13.81 2.99
C ILE A 120 -4.69 13.23 2.28
N ASP A 121 -4.12 14.00 1.35
CA ASP A 121 -2.89 13.69 0.64
C ASP A 121 -1.79 14.58 1.20
N SER A 122 -0.69 13.98 1.65
CA SER A 122 0.45 14.74 2.19
C SER A 122 1.22 15.53 1.14
N GLY A 123 1.09 15.13 -0.13
CA GLY A 123 1.87 15.71 -1.23
C GLY A 123 3.36 15.35 -1.19
N ASP A 124 3.77 14.31 -0.46
CA ASP A 124 5.16 13.90 -0.31
C ASP A 124 5.81 13.52 -1.65
N TRP A 125 5.04 12.97 -2.57
CA TRP A 125 5.46 12.67 -3.96
C TRP A 125 5.88 13.92 -4.77
N LEU A 126 5.47 15.13 -4.34
CA LEU A 126 5.90 16.40 -4.92
C LEU A 126 7.31 16.85 -4.45
N LEU A 127 7.93 16.06 -3.55
CA LEU A 127 9.24 16.35 -2.95
C LEU A 127 9.29 17.67 -2.18
N ASN A 128 8.16 18.12 -1.68
CA ASN A 128 8.06 19.27 -0.79
C ASN A 128 8.76 18.99 0.55
N GLY A 129 9.16 20.04 1.26
CA GLY A 129 9.79 19.89 2.57
C GLY A 129 8.84 19.30 3.62
N ALA A 130 9.41 18.67 4.65
CA ALA A 130 8.64 18.02 5.72
C ALA A 130 7.64 18.98 6.40
N ASP A 131 7.98 20.24 6.59
CA ASP A 131 7.09 21.23 7.21
C ASP A 131 5.84 21.49 6.38
N GLU A 132 5.96 21.51 5.03
CA GLU A 132 4.82 21.68 4.12
C GLU A 132 3.91 20.44 4.15
N GLN A 133 4.49 19.23 4.17
CA GLN A 133 3.73 18.00 4.29
C GLN A 133 2.95 17.93 5.61
N VAL A 134 3.59 18.31 6.72
CA VAL A 134 2.95 18.36 8.04
C VAL A 134 1.80 19.36 8.05
N SER A 135 1.99 20.57 7.50
CA SER A 135 0.93 21.58 7.40
C SER A 135 -0.25 21.06 6.58
N THR A 136 0.01 20.45 5.43
CA THR A 136 -1.03 19.87 4.56
C THR A 136 -1.88 18.80 5.27
N VAL A 137 -1.26 18.01 6.15
CA VAL A 137 -1.97 16.94 6.86
C VAL A 137 -2.72 17.46 8.11
N LEU A 138 -2.26 18.51 8.75
CA LEU A 138 -2.80 19.02 10.03
C LEU A 138 -3.79 20.18 9.88
N ASP A 139 -3.79 20.89 8.75
CA ASP A 139 -4.69 22.00 8.45
C ASP A 139 -6.02 21.50 7.85
#